data_44d4c67ff6ed62c4083a75692f939a56
#
_entry.id   44d4c67ff6ed62c4083a75692f939a56
#
_cell.length_a   1.000
_cell.length_b   1.000
_cell.length_c   1.000
_cell.angle_alpha   90.00
_cell.angle_beta   90.00
_cell.angle_gamma   90.00
#
_symmetry.space_group_name_H-M   'P 1'
#
loop_
_entity.id
_entity.type
_entity.pdbx_description
1 polymer ?
#
loop_
_entity_poly.entity_id
_entity_poly.type
_entity_poly.pdbx_seq_one_letter_code
_entity_poly.pdbx_strand_id
1 'polypeptide(L)'
;MAHKVLIALDSSPGAWGAVEYVGEAFGKTPGVQVTLLHVLSGLPPAFWDDGHILEEKEKASRQRLVGGWQQDQEKKWQGLVKKAHERLTKAGVAKDAVVNKFKPKYYDVAEDILGEAAAGSFDTIAMGRRGLGLAKALLLGSVTQKVVQNAKGRAVAIIG
;
A
#
# COMPACT_ATOMS: atom_id res chain seq x y z
N MET A 1 22.52 -3.00 12.31
CA MET A 1 21.75 -2.39 11.22
C MET A 1 20.27 -2.40 11.55
N ALA A 2 19.58 -1.36 11.17
CA ALA A 2 18.14 -1.26 11.40
C ALA A 2 17.37 -2.24 10.51
N HIS A 3 16.45 -2.99 11.07
CA HIS A 3 15.53 -3.83 10.31
C HIS A 3 14.46 -2.96 9.64
N LYS A 4 14.31 -3.08 8.34
CA LYS A 4 13.40 -2.25 7.54
C LYS A 4 12.21 -3.07 7.06
N VAL A 5 11.02 -2.64 7.43
CA VAL A 5 9.76 -3.32 7.08
C VAL A 5 8.91 -2.43 6.19
N LEU A 6 8.48 -2.98 5.06
CA LEU A 6 7.53 -2.34 4.15
C LEU A 6 6.16 -2.99 4.34
N ILE A 7 5.16 -2.20 4.70
CA ILE A 7 3.77 -2.67 4.80
C ILE A 7 3.01 -2.16 3.60
N ALA A 8 2.47 -3.07 2.78
CA ALA A 8 1.53 -2.73 1.73
C ALA A 8 0.16 -2.52 2.37
N LEU A 9 -0.28 -1.28 2.46
CA LEU A 9 -1.48 -0.88 3.19
C LEU A 9 -2.62 -0.49 2.25
N ASP A 10 -3.76 -1.12 2.43
CA ASP A 10 -5.05 -0.71 1.90
C ASP A 10 -6.11 -0.83 3.00
N SER A 11 -7.39 -0.65 2.66
CA SER A 11 -8.46 -0.77 3.65
C SER A 11 -8.91 -2.20 3.91
N SER A 12 -8.23 -3.21 3.35
CA SER A 12 -8.60 -4.61 3.55
C SER A 12 -8.31 -5.07 4.98
N PRO A 13 -9.07 -6.06 5.51
CA PRO A 13 -8.78 -6.64 6.83
C PRO A 13 -7.39 -7.26 6.93
N GLY A 14 -6.90 -7.87 5.85
CA GLY A 14 -5.56 -8.46 5.81
C GLY A 14 -4.45 -7.42 5.95
N ALA A 15 -4.62 -6.23 5.35
CA ALA A 15 -3.67 -5.13 5.51
C ALA A 15 -3.59 -4.64 6.96
N TRP A 16 -4.72 -4.57 7.66
CA TRP A 16 -4.73 -4.27 9.10
C TRP A 16 -4.05 -5.34 9.93
N GLY A 17 -4.28 -6.61 9.60
CA GLY A 17 -3.57 -7.72 10.21
C GLY A 17 -2.06 -7.62 10.01
N ALA A 18 -1.61 -7.15 8.85
CA ALA A 18 -0.19 -6.90 8.59
C ALA A 18 0.38 -5.81 9.50
N VAL A 19 -0.35 -4.72 9.73
CA VAL A 19 0.04 -3.65 10.66
C VAL A 19 0.17 -4.21 12.09
N GLU A 20 -0.81 -4.96 12.55
CA GLU A 20 -0.79 -5.60 13.89
C GLU A 20 0.38 -6.57 14.03
N TYR A 21 0.57 -7.43 13.04
CA TYR A 21 1.69 -8.37 13.02
C TYR A 21 3.05 -7.66 13.13
N VAL A 22 3.26 -6.63 12.33
CA VAL A 22 4.52 -5.87 12.35
C VAL A 22 4.74 -5.22 13.72
N GLY A 23 3.69 -4.65 14.30
CA GLY A 23 3.75 -4.10 15.65
C GLY A 23 4.16 -5.14 16.70
N GLU A 24 3.53 -6.31 16.68
CA GLU A 24 3.82 -7.40 17.62
C GLU A 24 5.22 -7.99 17.41
N ALA A 25 5.57 -8.29 16.16
CA ALA A 25 6.83 -8.96 15.82
C ALA A 25 8.06 -8.06 15.96
N PHE A 26 7.92 -6.79 15.60
CA PHE A 26 9.06 -5.87 15.48
C PHE A 26 8.99 -4.65 16.39
N GLY A 27 7.86 -4.41 17.06
CA GLY A 27 7.66 -3.19 17.85
C GLY A 27 8.71 -2.95 18.94
N LYS A 28 9.29 -4.01 19.46
CA LYS A 28 10.35 -3.94 20.47
C LYS A 28 11.76 -4.10 19.89
N THR A 29 11.89 -4.24 18.59
CA THR A 29 13.19 -4.37 17.93
C THR A 29 13.88 -3.01 17.87
N PRO A 30 15.07 -2.87 18.47
CA PRO A 30 15.78 -1.59 18.46
C PRO A 30 16.08 -1.12 17.03
N GLY A 31 15.75 0.13 16.73
CA GLY A 31 16.04 0.74 15.46
C GLY A 31 15.18 0.27 14.28
N VAL A 32 14.10 -0.49 14.52
CA VAL A 32 13.20 -0.89 13.44
C VAL A 32 12.63 0.33 12.70
N GLN A 33 12.58 0.25 11.38
CA GLN A 33 11.99 1.28 10.54
C GLN A 33 10.82 0.66 9.77
N VAL A 34 9.67 1.32 9.79
CA VAL A 34 8.45 0.85 9.13
C VAL A 34 8.00 1.86 8.10
N THR A 35 7.81 1.43 6.87
CA THR A 35 7.21 2.24 5.83
C THR A 35 5.83 1.70 5.48
N LEU A 36 4.84 2.57 5.56
CA LEU A 36 3.47 2.32 5.12
C LEU A 36 3.37 2.75 3.66
N LEU A 37 3.15 1.81 2.76
CA LEU A 37 3.04 2.08 1.33
C LEU A 37 1.63 1.78 0.84
N HIS A 38 1.03 2.75 0.18
CA HIS A 38 -0.17 2.54 -0.63
C HIS A 38 0.11 2.88 -2.08
N VAL A 39 -0.12 1.92 -2.97
CA VAL A 39 -0.07 2.12 -4.41
C VAL A 39 -1.49 2.31 -4.91
N LEU A 40 -1.79 3.51 -5.40
CA LEU A 40 -3.11 3.85 -5.91
C LEU A 40 -3.35 3.14 -7.24
N SER A 41 -4.31 2.24 -7.27
CA SER A 41 -4.64 1.42 -8.43
C SER A 41 -5.45 2.18 -9.47
N GLY A 42 -4.81 3.05 -10.22
CA GLY A 42 -5.37 3.69 -11.42
C GLY A 42 -6.74 4.36 -11.27
N LEU A 43 -7.13 5.09 -12.29
CA LEU A 43 -8.44 5.74 -12.36
C LEU A 43 -9.56 4.71 -12.53
N PRO A 44 -10.74 4.91 -11.90
CA PRO A 44 -11.92 4.11 -12.21
C PRO A 44 -12.25 4.11 -13.69
N PRO A 45 -12.88 3.04 -14.23
CA PRO A 45 -13.26 2.96 -15.65
C PRO A 45 -14.07 4.16 -16.14
N ALA A 46 -14.89 4.76 -15.27
CA ALA A 46 -15.66 5.95 -15.58
C ALA A 46 -14.81 7.18 -16.00
N PHE A 47 -13.52 7.17 -15.65
CA PHE A 47 -12.59 8.25 -15.98
C PHE A 47 -11.59 7.86 -17.09
N TRP A 48 -11.72 6.66 -17.64
CA TRP A 48 -10.82 6.22 -18.72
C TRP A 48 -11.10 7.01 -20.00
N ASP A 49 -10.01 7.26 -20.73
CA ASP A 49 -10.09 7.84 -22.06
C ASP A 49 -10.60 6.79 -23.04
N ASP A 50 -11.71 7.09 -23.69
CA ASP A 50 -12.31 6.22 -24.72
C ASP A 50 -11.87 6.61 -26.15
N GLY A 51 -10.92 7.53 -26.28
CA GLY A 51 -10.45 8.05 -27.55
C GLY A 51 -11.31 9.17 -28.13
N HIS A 52 -12.32 9.62 -27.41
CA HIS A 52 -13.15 10.75 -27.82
C HIS A 52 -12.37 12.08 -27.68
N ILE A 53 -12.45 12.93 -28.70
CA ILE A 53 -11.86 14.27 -28.64
C ILE A 53 -12.75 15.15 -27.77
N LEU A 54 -12.26 15.51 -26.59
CA LEU A 54 -12.99 16.34 -25.63
C LEU A 54 -12.92 17.83 -26.02
N GLU A 55 -14.06 18.50 -25.90
CA GLU A 55 -14.08 19.97 -25.93
C GLU A 55 -13.49 20.56 -24.65
N GLU A 56 -13.12 21.84 -24.66
CA GLU A 56 -12.49 22.52 -23.52
C GLU A 56 -13.32 22.43 -22.22
N LYS A 57 -14.66 22.52 -22.33
CA LYS A 57 -15.57 22.37 -21.19
C LYS A 57 -15.56 20.95 -20.63
N GLU A 58 -15.50 19.94 -21.50
CA GLU A 58 -15.44 18.54 -21.13
C GLU A 58 -14.11 18.20 -20.46
N LYS A 59 -13.00 18.75 -21.00
CA LYS A 59 -11.66 18.62 -20.39
C LYS A 59 -11.64 19.20 -18.98
N ALA A 60 -12.19 20.39 -18.79
CA ALA A 60 -12.24 21.06 -17.49
C ALA A 60 -13.10 20.27 -16.48
N SER A 61 -14.25 19.73 -16.92
CA SER A 61 -15.10 18.89 -16.08
C SER A 61 -14.41 17.59 -15.69
N ARG A 62 -13.75 16.94 -16.64
CA ARG A 62 -12.98 15.70 -16.40
C ARG A 62 -11.84 15.94 -15.41
N GLN A 63 -11.07 17.00 -15.57
CA GLN A 63 -9.99 17.36 -14.65
C GLN A 63 -10.51 17.58 -13.22
N ARG A 64 -11.67 18.22 -13.05
CA ARG A 64 -12.29 18.41 -11.74
C ARG A 64 -12.73 17.09 -11.11
N LEU A 65 -13.33 16.18 -11.89
CA LEU A 65 -13.76 14.87 -11.41
C LEU A 65 -12.57 14.01 -11.00
N VAL A 66 -11.52 13.96 -11.83
CA VAL A 66 -10.28 13.22 -11.53
C VAL A 66 -9.60 13.80 -10.30
N GLY A 67 -9.46 15.13 -10.22
CA GLY A 67 -8.88 15.81 -9.08
C GLY A 67 -9.66 15.56 -7.79
N GLY A 68 -10.98 15.60 -7.84
CA GLY A 68 -11.84 15.27 -6.70
C GLY A 68 -11.68 13.83 -6.24
N TRP A 69 -11.62 12.88 -7.17
CA TRP A 69 -11.38 11.48 -6.86
C TRP A 69 -10.00 11.26 -6.20
N GLN A 70 -8.95 11.87 -6.74
CA GLN A 70 -7.61 11.79 -6.16
C GLN A 70 -7.56 12.35 -4.74
N GLN A 71 -8.20 13.49 -4.50
CA GLN A 71 -8.29 14.09 -3.17
C GLN A 71 -9.04 13.17 -2.18
N ASP A 72 -10.12 12.52 -2.61
CA ASP A 72 -10.85 11.57 -1.78
C ASP A 72 -10.00 10.35 -1.43
N GLN A 73 -9.23 9.83 -2.39
CA GLN A 73 -8.29 8.73 -2.14
C GLN A 73 -7.20 9.14 -1.14
N GLU A 74 -6.66 10.34 -1.28
CA GLU A 74 -5.64 10.86 -0.37
C GLU A 74 -6.18 11.03 1.06
N LYS A 75 -7.40 11.55 1.23
CA LYS A 75 -8.05 11.65 2.54
C LYS A 75 -8.24 10.28 3.19
N LYS A 76 -8.70 9.28 2.43
CA LYS A 76 -8.82 7.90 2.91
C LYS A 76 -7.47 7.36 3.35
N TRP A 77 -6.44 7.58 2.56
CA TRP A 77 -5.07 7.20 2.89
C TRP A 77 -4.59 7.83 4.19
N GLN A 78 -4.78 9.13 4.36
CA GLN A 78 -4.41 9.84 5.59
C GLN A 78 -5.11 9.25 6.83
N GLY A 79 -6.38 8.89 6.71
CA GLY A 79 -7.12 8.22 7.77
C GLY A 79 -6.56 6.84 8.12
N LEU A 80 -6.20 6.04 7.11
CA LEU A 80 -5.57 4.74 7.30
C LEU A 80 -4.19 4.88 7.96
N VAL A 81 -3.40 5.81 7.49
CA VAL A 81 -2.05 6.10 8.02
C VAL A 81 -2.12 6.49 9.48
N LYS A 82 -3.02 7.39 9.85
CA LYS A 82 -3.20 7.81 11.24
C LYS A 82 -3.46 6.61 12.16
N LYS A 83 -4.39 5.75 11.80
CA LYS A 83 -4.70 4.54 12.56
C LYS A 83 -3.52 3.57 12.63
N ALA A 84 -2.81 3.38 11.51
CA ALA A 84 -1.65 2.52 11.46
C ALA A 84 -0.51 3.04 12.35
N HIS A 85 -0.25 4.34 12.32
CA HIS A 85 0.72 4.99 13.21
C HIS A 85 0.37 4.76 14.68
N GLU A 86 -0.88 4.97 15.06
CA GLU A 86 -1.34 4.76 16.44
C GLU A 86 -1.10 3.32 16.90
N ARG A 87 -1.42 2.34 16.06
CA ARG A 87 -1.22 0.92 16.36
C ARG A 87 0.25 0.55 16.49
N LEU A 88 1.09 1.00 15.56
CA LEU A 88 2.53 0.72 15.58
C LEU A 88 3.22 1.39 16.77
N THR A 89 2.88 2.62 17.04
CA THR A 89 3.43 3.37 18.18
C THR A 89 3.03 2.72 19.51
N LYS A 90 1.77 2.31 19.64
CA LYS A 90 1.29 1.59 20.82
C LYS A 90 2.00 0.25 21.02
N ALA A 91 2.41 -0.40 19.94
CA ALA A 91 3.16 -1.65 19.99
C ALA A 91 4.66 -1.46 20.33
N GLY A 92 5.16 -0.23 20.31
CA GLY A 92 6.54 0.09 20.69
C GLY A 92 7.41 0.64 19.58
N VAL A 93 6.90 0.76 18.35
CA VAL A 93 7.66 1.39 17.24
C VAL A 93 7.79 2.88 17.51
N ALA A 94 9.00 3.43 17.39
CA ALA A 94 9.21 4.87 17.56
C ALA A 94 8.42 5.67 16.53
N LYS A 95 7.81 6.76 16.97
CA LYS A 95 6.94 7.58 16.12
C LYS A 95 7.65 8.11 14.86
N ASP A 96 8.90 8.51 15.00
CA ASP A 96 9.74 8.99 13.90
C ASP A 96 10.29 7.87 13.01
N ALA A 97 10.14 6.61 13.42
CA ALA A 97 10.55 5.44 12.63
C ALA A 97 9.44 4.94 11.68
N VAL A 98 8.28 5.55 11.69
CA VAL A 98 7.17 5.21 10.78
C VAL A 98 7.07 6.27 9.69
N VAL A 99 7.23 5.85 8.45
CA VAL A 99 7.20 6.70 7.26
C VAL A 99 6.03 6.29 6.37
N ASN A 100 5.39 7.26 5.74
CA ASN A 100 4.26 7.03 4.83
C ASN A 100 4.67 7.30 3.40
N LYS A 101 4.22 6.44 2.48
CA LYS A 101 4.35 6.67 1.05
C LYS A 101 3.03 6.37 0.35
N PHE A 102 2.53 7.36 -0.36
CA PHE A 102 1.36 7.26 -1.23
C PHE A 102 1.83 7.47 -2.66
N LYS A 103 1.70 6.43 -3.49
CA LYS A 103 2.22 6.47 -4.87
C LYS A 103 1.12 6.16 -5.88
N PRO A 104 1.05 6.88 -6.99
CA PRO A 104 0.27 6.42 -8.13
C PRO A 104 0.87 5.12 -8.69
N LYS A 105 0.02 4.26 -9.23
CA LYS A 105 0.47 3.05 -9.92
C LYS A 105 1.30 3.44 -11.16
N TYR A 106 2.50 2.93 -11.24
CA TYR A 106 3.40 3.16 -12.37
C TYR A 106 3.38 2.00 -13.37
N TYR A 107 3.65 0.78 -12.90
CA TYR A 107 3.57 -0.44 -13.70
C TYR A 107 2.32 -1.23 -13.33
N ASP A 108 2.41 -1.97 -12.26
CA ASP A 108 1.28 -2.58 -11.56
C ASP A 108 1.55 -2.54 -10.05
N VAL A 109 0.54 -2.81 -9.24
CA VAL A 109 0.66 -2.68 -7.79
C VAL A 109 1.78 -3.57 -7.23
N ALA A 110 1.88 -4.80 -7.69
CA ALA A 110 2.90 -5.74 -7.20
C ALA A 110 4.32 -5.29 -7.60
N GLU A 111 4.52 -4.87 -8.83
CA GLU A 111 5.83 -4.38 -9.30
C GLU A 111 6.23 -3.10 -8.60
N ASP A 112 5.29 -2.21 -8.34
CA ASP A 112 5.55 -0.97 -7.61
C ASP A 112 5.92 -1.23 -6.15
N ILE A 113 5.29 -2.20 -5.50
CA ILE A 113 5.67 -2.67 -4.15
C ILE A 113 7.09 -3.25 -4.16
N LEU A 114 7.37 -4.14 -5.10
CA LEU A 114 8.70 -4.77 -5.24
C LEU A 114 9.79 -3.74 -5.57
N GLY A 115 9.49 -2.78 -6.43
CA GLY A 115 10.38 -1.67 -6.76
C GLY A 115 10.71 -0.82 -5.55
N GLU A 116 9.73 -0.49 -4.74
CA GLU A 116 9.94 0.24 -3.49
C GLU A 116 10.77 -0.56 -2.50
N ALA A 117 10.48 -1.85 -2.37
CA ALA A 117 11.24 -2.74 -1.48
C ALA A 117 12.72 -2.83 -1.87
N ALA A 118 13.01 -2.86 -3.18
CA ALA A 118 14.37 -2.88 -3.71
C ALA A 118 15.07 -1.53 -3.51
N ALA A 119 14.43 -0.44 -3.93
CA ALA A 119 15.01 0.91 -3.84
C ALA A 119 15.29 1.33 -2.39
N GLY A 120 14.42 0.98 -1.47
CA GLY A 120 14.58 1.27 -0.05
C GLY A 120 15.40 0.25 0.73
N SER A 121 15.87 -0.82 0.10
CA SER A 121 16.59 -1.91 0.76
C SER A 121 15.84 -2.48 1.97
N PHE A 122 14.56 -2.78 1.78
CA PHE A 122 13.72 -3.36 2.83
C PHE A 122 14.06 -4.84 3.05
N ASP A 123 14.04 -5.27 4.29
CA ASP A 123 14.32 -6.65 4.70
C ASP A 123 13.06 -7.52 4.65
N THR A 124 11.92 -6.92 4.96
CA THR A 124 10.63 -7.61 5.06
C THR A 124 9.54 -6.81 4.36
N ILE A 125 8.68 -7.53 3.62
CA ILE A 125 7.43 -7.02 3.07
C ILE A 125 6.30 -7.68 3.85
N ALA A 126 5.41 -6.91 4.46
CA ALA A 126 4.23 -7.41 5.14
C ALA A 126 2.98 -6.97 4.39
N MET A 127 2.07 -7.87 4.16
CA MET A 127 0.85 -7.62 3.41
C MET A 127 -0.25 -8.61 3.74
N GLY A 128 -1.49 -8.24 3.43
CA GLY A 128 -2.61 -9.15 3.52
C GLY A 128 -2.56 -10.25 2.46
N ARG A 129 -3.17 -11.39 2.77
CA ARG A 129 -3.28 -12.51 1.85
C ARG A 129 -4.06 -12.15 0.58
N ARG A 130 -5.08 -11.29 0.71
CA ARG A 130 -5.92 -10.78 -0.38
C ARG A 130 -6.21 -9.30 -0.17
N GLY A 131 -6.27 -8.53 -1.26
CA GLY A 131 -6.73 -7.16 -1.23
C GLY A 131 -8.27 -7.06 -1.30
N LEU A 132 -8.76 -5.85 -1.56
CA LEU A 132 -10.19 -5.57 -1.71
C LEU A 132 -10.75 -6.22 -2.98
N GLY A 133 -11.98 -6.73 -2.90
CA GLY A 133 -12.76 -7.13 -4.06
C GLY A 133 -12.40 -8.44 -4.73
N LEU A 134 -11.62 -9.31 -4.10
CA LEU A 134 -11.19 -10.56 -4.71
C LEU A 134 -12.16 -11.73 -4.46
N ALA A 135 -12.18 -12.66 -5.42
CA ALA A 135 -12.95 -13.89 -5.34
C ALA A 135 -12.47 -14.76 -4.16
N LYS A 136 -13.42 -15.29 -3.40
CA LYS A 136 -13.15 -16.13 -2.21
C LYS A 136 -12.43 -17.44 -2.53
N ALA A 137 -12.46 -17.89 -3.81
CA ALA A 137 -11.84 -19.14 -4.25
C ALA A 137 -10.31 -19.09 -4.34
N LEU A 138 -9.69 -17.93 -4.34
CA LEU A 138 -8.25 -17.79 -4.44
C LEU A 138 -7.59 -17.86 -3.06
N LEU A 139 -6.58 -18.69 -2.93
CA LEU A 139 -5.77 -18.78 -1.70
C LEU A 139 -4.99 -17.51 -1.44
N LEU A 140 -4.41 -16.92 -2.50
CA LEU A 140 -3.72 -15.63 -2.47
C LEU A 140 -4.30 -14.71 -3.55
N GLY A 141 -4.34 -13.40 -3.26
CA GLY A 141 -4.63 -12.40 -4.25
C GLY A 141 -3.52 -12.31 -5.31
N SER A 142 -3.85 -11.78 -6.49
CA SER A 142 -2.90 -11.67 -7.61
C SER A 142 -1.67 -10.82 -7.26
N VAL A 143 -1.86 -9.72 -6.55
CA VAL A 143 -0.77 -8.85 -6.08
C VAL A 143 0.12 -9.60 -5.10
N THR A 144 -0.45 -10.24 -4.10
CA THR A 144 0.27 -11.01 -3.09
C THR A 144 1.07 -12.15 -3.72
N GLN A 145 0.46 -12.90 -4.63
CA GLN A 145 1.12 -14.00 -5.33
C GLN A 145 2.34 -13.49 -6.13
N LYS A 146 2.20 -12.40 -6.86
CA LYS A 146 3.28 -11.83 -7.64
C LYS A 146 4.42 -11.30 -6.76
N VAL A 147 4.10 -10.68 -5.63
CA VAL A 147 5.09 -10.21 -4.66
C VAL A 147 5.89 -11.40 -4.10
N VAL A 148 5.20 -12.46 -3.66
CA VAL A 148 5.86 -13.67 -3.12
C VAL A 148 6.82 -14.29 -4.12
N GLN A 149 6.40 -14.42 -5.38
CA GLN A 149 7.20 -15.04 -6.42
C GLN A 149 8.45 -14.23 -6.78
N ASN A 150 8.45 -12.92 -6.55
CA ASN A 150 9.49 -12.01 -7.02
C ASN A 150 10.21 -11.24 -5.90
N ALA A 151 10.00 -11.58 -4.66
CA ALA A 151 10.53 -10.82 -3.51
C ALA A 151 12.06 -10.95 -3.31
N LYS A 152 12.72 -11.81 -4.01
CA LYS A 152 14.19 -12.03 -4.08
C LYS A 152 14.99 -11.56 -2.85
N GLY A 153 15.33 -12.51 -1.97
CA GLY A 153 16.19 -12.22 -0.81
C GLY A 153 15.53 -11.44 0.32
N ARG A 154 14.20 -11.27 0.29
CA ARG A 154 13.43 -10.59 1.34
C ARG A 154 12.44 -11.55 1.99
N ALA A 155 12.21 -11.36 3.27
CA ALA A 155 11.09 -12.03 3.93
C ALA A 155 9.76 -11.43 3.46
N VAL A 156 8.76 -12.27 3.29
CA VAL A 156 7.39 -11.83 3.00
C VAL A 156 6.47 -12.40 4.07
N ALA A 157 5.85 -11.53 4.85
CA ALA A 157 4.85 -11.89 5.84
C ALA A 157 3.45 -11.69 5.24
N ILE A 158 2.71 -12.77 5.13
CA ILE A 158 1.35 -12.77 4.57
C ILE A 158 0.37 -13.04 5.69
N ILE A 159 -0.56 -12.10 5.88
CA ILE A 159 -1.53 -12.17 6.96
C ILE A 159 -2.92 -12.41 6.34
N GLY A 160 -3.58 -13.46 6.82
CA GLY A 160 -4.91 -13.84 6.37
C GLY A 160 -6.04 -13.44 7.26
#